data_e4eabc8b185f9c05299d62554f645cf7
#
_entry.id   e4eabc8b185f9c05299d62554f645cf7
#
_cell.length_a   1.000
_cell.length_b   1.000
_cell.length_c   1.000
_cell.angle_alpha   90.00
_cell.angle_beta   90.00
_cell.angle_gamma   90.00
#
_symmetry.space_group_name_H-M   'P 1'
#
loop_
_entity.id
_entity.type
_entity.pdbx_description
1 polymer ?
#
loop_
_entity_poly.entity_id
_entity_poly.type
_entity_poly.pdbx_seq_one_letter_code
_entity_poly.pdbx_strand_id
1 'polypeptide(L)'
;MNHQYAVTVFRAEQLQKLRNVRILSPSIIQIITGSKRLFWKDSAAELSHSELLLCEASASLSFENMPHKGRFLSRVFSFHHQPTQAMLDLSEERSNDLGLPTVQADRNLQDSLNALFSFDTQSMSKETQQFWLQGLYQQLAEKGVLHRLFTSANVSFSQKLSHYLSHSPDDKHPLESVAERFAMSRATLIRKLKLEGVQYREVLAEVRLSHALYLMQNGQQNVAMLAQSCGYQSEGRFSQRFKGKFGLTPSEYIKTVAVQ
;
A
#
# COMPACT_ATOMS: atom_id res chain seq x y z
N MET A 1 13.52 -13.07 -1.60
CA MET A 1 14.44 -11.99 -1.13
C MET A 1 13.59 -10.94 -0.42
N ASN A 2 13.94 -10.52 0.80
CA ASN A 2 13.15 -9.50 1.49
C ASN A 2 13.64 -8.11 1.05
N HIS A 3 12.93 -7.51 0.09
CA HIS A 3 13.18 -6.12 -0.28
C HIS A 3 12.79 -5.20 0.87
N GLN A 4 13.54 -4.11 1.05
CA GLN A 4 13.30 -3.13 2.11
C GLN A 4 12.20 -2.14 1.73
N TYR A 5 11.87 -2.07 0.45
CA TYR A 5 10.73 -1.33 -0.11
C TYR A 5 10.29 -1.94 -1.44
N ALA A 6 9.12 -1.57 -1.89
CA ALA A 6 8.60 -1.89 -3.22
C ALA A 6 7.94 -0.65 -3.84
N VAL A 7 7.99 -0.56 -5.17
CA VAL A 7 7.29 0.51 -5.91
C VAL A 7 6.29 -0.11 -6.87
N THR A 8 5.03 0.29 -6.73
CA THR A 8 3.95 -0.13 -7.65
C THR A 8 3.44 1.08 -8.41
N VAL A 9 3.26 0.91 -9.72
CA VAL A 9 2.74 1.96 -10.60
C VAL A 9 1.26 1.70 -10.85
N PHE A 10 0.43 2.73 -10.67
CA PHE A 10 -1.00 2.69 -10.96
C PHE A 10 -1.35 3.64 -12.09
N ARG A 11 -2.13 3.16 -13.05
CA ARG A 11 -2.54 3.89 -14.26
C ARG A 11 -4.06 3.86 -14.38
N ALA A 12 -4.62 4.92 -14.98
CA ALA A 12 -6.00 4.95 -15.42
C ALA A 12 -6.15 5.88 -16.63
N GLU A 13 -7.01 5.51 -17.58
CA GLU A 13 -7.40 6.33 -18.71
C GLU A 13 -8.78 6.97 -18.52
N GLN A 14 -9.59 6.37 -17.64
CA GLN A 14 -10.91 6.85 -17.26
C GLN A 14 -10.98 7.11 -15.77
N LEU A 15 -11.99 7.86 -15.34
CA LEU A 15 -12.26 8.09 -13.93
C LEU A 15 -12.39 6.74 -13.18
N GLN A 16 -11.53 6.54 -12.19
CA GLN A 16 -11.46 5.30 -11.43
C GLN A 16 -11.80 5.57 -9.97
N LYS A 17 -12.96 5.09 -9.53
CA LYS A 17 -13.47 5.26 -8.17
C LYS A 17 -13.20 4.01 -7.35
N LEU A 18 -12.46 4.16 -6.27
CA LEU A 18 -12.13 3.08 -5.35
C LEU A 18 -12.47 3.49 -3.91
N ARG A 19 -13.02 2.55 -3.17
CA ARG A 19 -13.29 2.71 -1.73
C ARG A 19 -12.63 1.60 -0.93
N ASN A 20 -12.38 1.87 0.35
CA ASN A 20 -11.86 0.89 1.31
C ASN A 20 -10.57 0.20 0.85
N VAL A 21 -9.70 0.90 0.13
CA VAL A 21 -8.37 0.38 -0.25
C VAL A 21 -7.48 0.41 0.98
N ARG A 22 -7.17 -0.76 1.51
CA ARG A 22 -6.33 -0.89 2.70
C ARG A 22 -4.86 -0.81 2.34
N ILE A 23 -4.13 0.02 3.05
CA ILE A 23 -2.67 0.15 2.93
C ILE A 23 -2.04 -0.94 3.79
N LEU A 24 -1.31 -1.86 3.18
CA LEU A 24 -0.74 -3.03 3.88
C LEU A 24 0.61 -2.72 4.56
N SER A 25 1.33 -1.71 4.08
CA SER A 25 2.61 -1.25 4.62
C SER A 25 2.65 0.27 4.60
N PRO A 26 3.42 0.94 5.48
CA PRO A 26 3.62 2.38 5.38
C PRO A 26 3.98 2.77 3.94
N SER A 27 3.29 3.74 3.37
CA SER A 27 3.42 4.03 1.94
C SER A 27 3.34 5.52 1.63
N ILE A 28 4.11 5.95 0.63
CA ILE A 28 3.98 7.27 0.00
C ILE A 28 3.32 7.09 -1.36
N ILE A 29 2.28 7.87 -1.62
CA ILE A 29 1.64 7.95 -2.94
C ILE A 29 2.08 9.25 -3.60
N GLN A 30 2.81 9.12 -4.73
CA GLN A 30 3.25 10.20 -5.59
C GLN A 30 2.39 10.22 -6.87
N ILE A 31 1.73 11.34 -7.15
CA ILE A 31 0.98 11.52 -8.39
C ILE A 31 1.94 12.11 -9.43
N ILE A 32 2.02 11.50 -10.61
CA ILE A 32 2.88 11.93 -11.71
C ILE A 32 2.07 12.68 -12.77
N THR A 33 0.85 12.19 -13.06
CA THR A 33 -0.05 12.78 -14.07
C THR A 33 -1.49 12.62 -13.61
N GLY A 34 -2.33 13.63 -13.89
CA GLY A 34 -3.71 13.68 -13.40
C GLY A 34 -3.78 14.16 -11.96
N SER A 35 -4.91 13.90 -11.30
CA SER A 35 -5.12 14.24 -9.89
C SER A 35 -5.84 13.09 -9.18
N LYS A 36 -5.77 13.11 -7.86
CA LYS A 36 -6.45 12.14 -6.99
C LYS A 36 -7.35 12.91 -6.02
N ARG A 37 -8.65 12.66 -6.08
CA ARG A 37 -9.59 13.14 -5.06
C ARG A 37 -9.67 12.13 -3.94
N LEU A 38 -9.14 12.50 -2.78
CA LEU A 38 -9.17 11.69 -1.56
C LEU A 38 -10.39 12.08 -0.72
N PHE A 39 -11.16 11.09 -0.30
CA PHE A 39 -12.22 11.27 0.69
C PHE A 39 -11.63 10.99 2.07
N TRP A 40 -11.49 12.04 2.88
CA TRP A 40 -10.84 11.99 4.18
C TRP A 40 -11.75 12.56 5.26
N LYS A 41 -12.16 11.71 6.21
CA LYS A 41 -13.18 12.07 7.20
C LYS A 41 -14.44 12.59 6.47
N ASP A 42 -14.91 13.78 6.81
CA ASP A 42 -16.12 14.39 6.24
C ASP A 42 -15.83 15.38 5.09
N SER A 43 -14.62 15.33 4.53
CA SER A 43 -14.17 16.25 3.47
C SER A 43 -13.56 15.50 2.30
N ALA A 44 -13.45 16.18 1.16
CA ALA A 44 -12.71 15.71 0.01
C ALA A 44 -11.59 16.69 -0.31
N ALA A 45 -10.40 16.15 -0.57
CA ALA A 45 -9.23 16.92 -1.00
C ALA A 45 -8.74 16.42 -2.36
N GLU A 46 -8.37 17.34 -3.22
CA GLU A 46 -7.76 17.02 -4.50
C GLU A 46 -6.26 17.17 -4.41
N LEU A 47 -5.56 16.08 -4.66
CA LEU A 47 -4.10 15.98 -4.63
C LEU A 47 -3.56 15.92 -6.06
N SER A 48 -2.43 16.57 -6.29
CA SER A 48 -1.73 16.62 -7.57
C SER A 48 -0.25 16.24 -7.42
N HIS A 49 0.52 16.47 -8.47
CA HIS A 49 1.97 16.21 -8.45
C HIS A 49 2.78 17.07 -7.46
N SER A 50 2.18 18.15 -6.93
CA SER A 50 2.83 19.03 -5.96
C SER A 50 2.83 18.48 -4.53
N GLU A 51 2.09 17.41 -4.27
CA GLU A 51 1.93 16.84 -2.93
C GLU A 51 2.15 15.33 -2.94
N LEU A 52 2.72 14.83 -1.85
CA LEU A 52 2.83 13.41 -1.56
C LEU A 52 1.80 13.05 -0.47
N LEU A 53 1.03 12.00 -0.69
CA LEU A 53 0.13 11.46 0.32
C LEU A 53 0.88 10.42 1.16
N LEU A 54 0.89 10.62 2.47
CA LEU A 54 1.51 9.75 3.45
C LEU A 54 0.46 8.81 4.02
N CYS A 55 0.70 7.52 3.96
CA CYS A 55 -0.26 6.51 4.39
C CYS A 55 0.39 5.59 5.41
N GLU A 56 -0.11 5.61 6.64
CA GLU A 56 0.29 4.60 7.63
C GLU A 56 -0.24 3.22 7.24
N ALA A 57 0.42 2.19 7.73
CA ALA A 57 -0.05 0.83 7.55
C ALA A 57 -1.41 0.64 8.25
N SER A 58 -2.29 -0.12 7.61
CA SER A 58 -3.67 -0.37 8.02
C SER A 58 -4.66 0.77 7.76
N ALA A 59 -4.21 1.94 7.29
CA ALA A 59 -5.12 2.98 6.80
C ALA A 59 -6.02 2.44 5.68
N SER A 60 -7.26 2.91 5.64
CA SER A 60 -8.23 2.59 4.59
C SER A 60 -8.56 3.84 3.80
N LEU A 61 -8.29 3.84 2.51
CA LEU A 61 -8.48 4.98 1.64
C LEU A 61 -9.70 4.79 0.74
N SER A 62 -10.45 5.87 0.55
CA SER A 62 -11.47 5.99 -0.50
C SER A 62 -11.10 7.18 -1.38
N PHE A 63 -11.03 6.96 -2.69
CA PHE A 63 -10.54 7.99 -3.60
C PHE A 63 -11.04 7.81 -5.03
N GLU A 64 -10.89 8.86 -5.81
CA GLU A 64 -11.06 8.88 -7.25
C GLU A 64 -9.74 9.24 -7.92
N ASN A 65 -9.26 8.41 -8.85
CA ASN A 65 -8.18 8.78 -9.75
C ASN A 65 -8.77 9.50 -10.95
N MET A 66 -8.39 10.73 -11.17
CA MET A 66 -8.91 11.61 -12.21
C MET A 66 -7.86 11.81 -13.30
N PRO A 67 -8.03 11.18 -14.48
CA PRO A 67 -7.12 11.37 -15.60
C PRO A 67 -7.12 12.80 -16.13
N HIS A 68 -5.96 13.33 -16.46
CA HIS A 68 -5.80 14.54 -17.24
C HIS A 68 -5.46 14.17 -18.68
N LYS A 69 -6.24 14.63 -19.66
CA LYS A 69 -6.10 14.25 -21.08
C LYS A 69 -6.03 12.73 -21.29
N GLY A 70 -6.90 11.98 -20.60
CA GLY A 70 -6.97 10.52 -20.70
C GLY A 70 -5.83 9.77 -19.99
N ARG A 71 -5.04 10.42 -19.14
CA ARG A 71 -3.91 9.78 -18.44
C ARG A 71 -3.90 10.13 -16.95
N PHE A 72 -3.90 9.09 -16.13
CA PHE A 72 -3.55 9.16 -14.72
C PHE A 72 -2.38 8.23 -14.47
N LEU A 73 -1.39 8.69 -13.73
CA LEU A 73 -0.24 7.93 -13.32
C LEU A 73 0.13 8.27 -11.88
N SER A 74 0.27 7.26 -11.03
CA SER A 74 0.83 7.42 -9.70
C SER A 74 1.80 6.28 -9.37
N ARG A 75 2.75 6.56 -8.47
CA ARG A 75 3.66 5.58 -7.87
C ARG A 75 3.32 5.43 -6.40
N VAL A 76 3.28 4.21 -5.92
CA VAL A 76 3.10 3.87 -4.52
C VAL A 76 4.40 3.23 -4.02
N PHE A 77 5.09 3.92 -3.13
CA PHE A 77 6.30 3.44 -2.46
C PHE A 77 5.88 2.81 -1.14
N SER A 78 5.99 1.50 -1.03
CA SER A 78 5.65 0.74 0.18
C SER A 78 6.91 0.36 0.93
N PHE A 79 7.01 0.69 2.21
CA PHE A 79 8.21 0.53 3.02
C PHE A 79 8.08 -0.68 3.94
N HIS A 80 9.13 -1.50 3.98
CA HIS A 80 9.24 -2.70 4.83
C HIS A 80 10.33 -2.54 5.90
N HIS A 81 11.20 -1.55 5.74
CA HIS A 81 12.20 -1.15 6.73
C HIS A 81 11.64 -0.04 7.64
N GLN A 82 11.94 -0.12 8.92
CA GLN A 82 11.51 0.88 9.90
C GLN A 82 12.55 1.99 10.04
N PRO A 83 12.15 3.26 10.27
CA PRO A 83 13.07 4.32 10.68
C PRO A 83 13.62 4.05 12.08
N THR A 84 14.66 4.77 12.45
CA THR A 84 15.16 4.78 13.84
C THR A 84 14.22 5.57 14.75
N GLN A 85 14.23 5.27 16.04
CA GLN A 85 13.42 6.02 17.01
C GLN A 85 13.82 7.50 17.01
N ALA A 86 15.11 7.82 16.93
CA ALA A 86 15.58 9.21 16.88
C ALA A 86 15.00 10.00 15.69
N MET A 87 14.78 9.36 14.54
CA MET A 87 14.12 10.03 13.40
C MET A 87 12.62 10.26 13.66
N LEU A 88 11.95 9.37 14.37
CA LEU A 88 10.56 9.56 14.76
C LEU A 88 10.43 10.69 15.78
N ASP A 89 11.26 10.70 16.79
CA ASP A 89 11.32 11.76 17.83
C ASP A 89 11.56 13.14 17.18
N LEU A 90 12.54 13.24 16.28
CA LEU A 90 12.80 14.45 15.50
C LEU A 90 11.58 14.90 14.69
N SER A 91 10.88 13.93 14.09
CA SER A 91 9.68 14.20 13.30
C SER A 91 8.52 14.74 14.16
N GLU A 92 8.33 14.19 15.34
CA GLU A 92 7.30 14.63 16.28
C GLU A 92 7.61 16.03 16.83
N GLU A 93 8.86 16.30 17.19
CA GLU A 93 9.32 17.62 17.66
C GLU A 93 9.11 18.73 16.62
N ARG A 94 9.25 18.39 15.32
CA ARG A 94 9.08 19.34 14.21
C ARG A 94 7.67 19.36 13.64
N SER A 95 6.75 18.59 14.18
CA SER A 95 5.40 18.47 13.66
C SER A 95 4.59 19.77 13.85
N ASN A 96 4.01 20.24 12.76
CA ASN A 96 2.98 21.30 12.77
C ASN A 96 1.62 20.71 12.39
N ASP A 97 1.27 19.58 12.99
CA ASP A 97 0.20 18.71 12.50
C ASP A 97 -1.20 19.29 12.71
N LEU A 98 -1.83 19.72 11.62
CA LEU A 98 -3.26 20.06 11.57
C LEU A 98 -3.81 19.73 10.18
N GLY A 99 -4.04 18.47 9.82
CA GLY A 99 -4.75 18.24 8.57
C GLY A 99 -4.52 16.90 7.86
N LEU A 100 -4.63 16.94 6.54
CA LEU A 100 -4.39 15.79 5.66
C LEU A 100 -2.96 15.27 5.83
N PRO A 101 -2.76 13.94 5.77
CA PRO A 101 -1.41 13.36 5.85
C PRO A 101 -0.66 13.56 4.53
N THR A 102 -0.40 14.82 4.19
CA THR A 102 0.33 15.20 2.98
C THR A 102 1.58 15.99 3.31
N VAL A 103 2.51 16.01 2.38
CA VAL A 103 3.70 16.88 2.40
C VAL A 103 3.95 17.44 1.01
N GLN A 104 4.44 18.68 0.93
CA GLN A 104 4.83 19.28 -0.34
C GLN A 104 5.97 18.49 -0.98
N ALA A 105 5.78 18.10 -2.23
CA ALA A 105 6.75 17.37 -3.02
C ALA A 105 7.83 18.32 -3.56
N ASP A 106 8.69 18.85 -2.67
CA ASP A 106 9.81 19.66 -3.09
C ASP A 106 10.82 18.86 -3.92
N ARG A 107 11.77 19.55 -4.52
CA ARG A 107 12.76 18.96 -5.42
C ARG A 107 13.54 17.82 -4.75
N ASN A 108 13.97 18.00 -3.50
CA ASN A 108 14.78 17.00 -2.82
C ASN A 108 14.02 15.71 -2.57
N LEU A 109 12.75 15.78 -2.15
CA LEU A 109 11.89 14.61 -2.00
C LEU A 109 11.59 13.94 -3.35
N GLN A 110 11.35 14.74 -4.40
CA GLN A 110 11.12 14.21 -5.75
C GLN A 110 12.36 13.46 -6.27
N ASP A 111 13.56 14.03 -6.10
CA ASP A 111 14.82 13.40 -6.54
C ASP A 111 15.07 12.10 -5.77
N SER A 112 14.83 12.07 -4.45
CA SER A 112 14.94 10.85 -3.64
C SER A 112 13.97 9.76 -4.07
N LEU A 113 12.70 10.10 -4.32
CA LEU A 113 11.71 9.13 -4.82
C LEU A 113 12.01 8.66 -6.24
N ASN A 114 12.53 9.53 -7.11
CA ASN A 114 12.95 9.15 -8.45
C ASN A 114 14.14 8.18 -8.41
N ALA A 115 15.12 8.41 -7.52
CA ALA A 115 16.23 7.49 -7.32
C ALA A 115 15.72 6.11 -6.85
N LEU A 116 14.88 6.05 -5.82
CA LEU A 116 14.28 4.79 -5.34
C LEU A 116 13.47 4.07 -6.40
N PHE A 117 12.78 4.80 -7.28
CA PHE A 117 12.03 4.22 -8.40
C PHE A 117 12.94 3.63 -9.49
N SER A 118 14.11 4.23 -9.73
CA SER A 118 15.04 3.80 -10.78
C SER A 118 15.90 2.60 -10.40
N PHE A 119 16.02 2.28 -9.12
CA PHE A 119 16.89 1.19 -8.68
C PHE A 119 16.33 -0.19 -8.99
N ASP A 120 17.20 -1.07 -9.46
CA ASP A 120 16.94 -2.50 -9.49
C ASP A 120 17.15 -3.08 -8.08
N THR A 121 16.07 -3.17 -7.32
CA THR A 121 16.12 -3.69 -5.94
C THR A 121 16.52 -5.18 -5.87
N GLN A 122 16.44 -5.91 -6.97
CA GLN A 122 16.85 -7.33 -7.00
C GLN A 122 18.39 -7.48 -6.98
N SER A 123 19.08 -6.52 -7.58
CA SER A 123 20.56 -6.51 -7.62
C SER A 123 21.20 -5.82 -6.41
N MET A 124 20.43 -5.08 -5.59
CA MET A 124 20.93 -4.33 -4.43
C MET A 124 20.90 -5.17 -3.16
N SER A 125 21.95 -5.06 -2.32
CA SER A 125 21.92 -5.62 -0.97
C SER A 125 20.86 -4.92 -0.09
N LYS A 126 20.43 -5.60 0.96
CA LYS A 126 19.47 -5.02 1.92
C LYS A 126 20.04 -3.77 2.60
N GLU A 127 21.31 -3.82 2.95
CA GLU A 127 22.04 -2.74 3.60
C GLU A 127 22.06 -1.50 2.70
N THR A 128 22.34 -1.66 1.41
CA THR A 128 22.32 -0.55 0.44
C THR A 128 20.91 0.04 0.31
N GLN A 129 19.88 -0.82 0.22
CA GLN A 129 18.49 -0.33 0.20
C GLN A 129 18.14 0.45 1.48
N GLN A 130 18.61 0.01 2.66
CA GLN A 130 18.39 0.69 3.93
C GLN A 130 19.03 2.07 3.95
N PHE A 131 20.27 2.23 3.44
CA PHE A 131 20.93 3.52 3.35
C PHE A 131 20.12 4.57 2.58
N TRP A 132 19.59 4.16 1.43
CA TRP A 132 18.74 5.04 0.62
C TRP A 132 17.44 5.41 1.33
N LEU A 133 16.81 4.45 2.01
CA LEU A 133 15.61 4.70 2.80
C LEU A 133 15.87 5.62 3.99
N GLN A 134 17.01 5.46 4.67
CA GLN A 134 17.38 6.34 5.78
C GLN A 134 17.53 7.81 5.33
N GLY A 135 18.08 8.05 4.13
CA GLY A 135 18.14 9.39 3.55
C GLY A 135 16.76 10.01 3.31
N LEU A 136 15.83 9.23 2.75
CA LEU A 136 14.43 9.66 2.58
C LEU A 136 13.74 9.89 3.93
N TYR A 137 13.93 8.99 4.91
CA TYR A 137 13.31 9.09 6.23
C TYR A 137 13.83 10.31 6.98
N GLN A 138 15.13 10.62 6.87
CA GLN A 138 15.70 11.81 7.46
C GLN A 138 15.07 13.09 6.91
N GLN A 139 14.89 13.19 5.58
CA GLN A 139 14.20 14.32 4.94
C GLN A 139 12.76 14.48 5.44
N LEU A 140 12.02 13.36 5.57
CA LEU A 140 10.65 13.38 6.09
C LEU A 140 10.59 13.73 7.58
N ALA A 141 11.57 13.29 8.38
CA ALA A 141 11.70 13.65 9.79
C ALA A 141 11.98 15.15 9.96
N GLU A 142 12.90 15.70 9.19
CA GLU A 142 13.22 17.14 9.17
C GLU A 142 12.04 18.02 8.77
N LYS A 143 11.10 17.47 7.97
CA LYS A 143 9.84 18.12 7.61
C LYS A 143 8.72 17.90 8.64
N GLY A 144 8.96 17.14 9.70
CA GLY A 144 7.99 16.86 10.75
C GLY A 144 6.83 15.97 10.32
N VAL A 145 7.05 15.04 9.34
CA VAL A 145 5.96 14.23 8.76
C VAL A 145 6.22 12.71 8.75
N LEU A 146 7.42 12.26 9.13
CA LEU A 146 7.78 10.84 9.12
C LEU A 146 6.89 10.00 10.07
N HIS A 147 6.55 10.53 11.26
CA HIS A 147 5.69 9.88 12.24
C HIS A 147 4.27 9.59 11.71
N ARG A 148 3.82 10.29 10.66
CA ARG A 148 2.53 10.01 9.98
C ARG A 148 2.56 8.74 9.13
N LEU A 149 3.73 8.27 8.74
CA LEU A 149 3.91 6.97 8.07
C LEU A 149 4.09 5.84 9.09
N PHE A 150 4.81 6.13 10.16
CA PHE A 150 5.22 5.16 11.17
C PHE A 150 4.75 5.62 12.55
N THR A 151 3.49 5.35 12.86
CA THR A 151 2.86 5.73 14.15
C THR A 151 3.44 4.98 15.36
N SER A 152 4.26 3.97 15.12
CA SER A 152 4.97 3.19 16.14
C SER A 152 6.21 2.57 15.51
N ALA A 153 7.31 2.54 16.25
CA ALA A 153 8.51 1.77 15.88
C ALA A 153 8.26 0.26 15.82
N ASN A 154 7.13 -0.21 16.34
CA ASN A 154 6.76 -1.61 16.39
C ASN A 154 5.77 -1.98 15.28
N VAL A 155 6.19 -2.87 14.39
CA VAL A 155 5.31 -3.47 13.38
C VAL A 155 4.24 -4.34 14.06
N SER A 156 2.96 -4.07 13.82
CA SER A 156 1.86 -4.87 14.37
C SER A 156 1.89 -6.31 13.87
N PHE A 157 1.23 -7.22 14.58
CA PHE A 157 1.18 -8.62 14.16
C PHE A 157 0.42 -8.79 12.83
N SER A 158 -0.66 -8.07 12.62
CA SER A 158 -1.41 -8.09 11.36
C SER A 158 -0.58 -7.58 10.17
N GLN A 159 0.30 -6.60 10.37
CA GLN A 159 1.24 -6.14 9.34
C GLN A 159 2.26 -7.23 8.99
N LYS A 160 2.87 -7.88 10.00
CA LYS A 160 3.79 -9.02 9.80
C LYS A 160 3.11 -10.16 9.07
N LEU A 161 1.87 -10.46 9.44
CA LEU A 161 1.05 -11.48 8.80
C LEU A 161 0.73 -11.11 7.34
N SER A 162 0.29 -9.88 7.07
CA SER A 162 0.00 -9.39 5.71
C SER A 162 1.24 -9.48 4.83
N HIS A 163 2.39 -9.08 5.35
CA HIS A 163 3.66 -9.20 4.63
C HIS A 163 4.01 -10.65 4.32
N TYR A 164 3.86 -11.57 5.27
CA TYR A 164 4.08 -13.01 5.03
C TYR A 164 3.14 -13.56 3.95
N LEU A 165 1.83 -13.30 4.06
CA LEU A 165 0.81 -13.79 3.12
C LEU A 165 0.99 -13.21 1.72
N SER A 166 1.53 -12.01 1.58
CA SER A 166 1.72 -11.34 0.28
C SER A 166 2.79 -11.98 -0.61
N HIS A 167 3.63 -12.88 -0.08
CA HIS A 167 4.63 -13.60 -0.87
C HIS A 167 4.01 -14.68 -1.77
N SER A 168 2.86 -15.24 -1.38
CA SER A 168 2.15 -16.29 -2.12
C SER A 168 0.64 -16.14 -1.91
N PRO A 169 -0.01 -15.09 -2.47
CA PRO A 169 -1.42 -14.78 -2.19
C PRO A 169 -2.40 -15.87 -2.62
N ASP A 170 -2.04 -16.67 -3.61
CA ASP A 170 -2.80 -17.80 -4.16
C ASP A 170 -2.79 -19.06 -3.29
N ASP A 171 -1.79 -19.20 -2.41
CA ASP A 171 -1.69 -20.34 -1.51
C ASP A 171 -2.89 -20.44 -0.55
N LYS A 172 -3.19 -21.67 -0.11
CA LYS A 172 -4.33 -21.92 0.82
C LYS A 172 -4.14 -21.26 2.18
N HIS A 173 -2.91 -21.15 2.65
CA HIS A 173 -2.54 -20.61 3.97
C HIS A 173 -3.40 -21.17 5.12
N PRO A 174 -3.35 -22.49 5.42
CA PRO A 174 -4.06 -23.03 6.55
C PRO A 174 -3.60 -22.32 7.84
N LEU A 175 -4.55 -21.99 8.71
CA LEU A 175 -4.26 -21.23 9.93
C LEU A 175 -3.23 -21.92 10.82
N GLU A 176 -3.25 -23.25 10.84
CA GLU A 176 -2.30 -24.10 11.57
C GLU A 176 -0.86 -23.87 11.08
N SER A 177 -0.63 -24.03 9.79
CA SER A 177 0.70 -23.87 9.17
C SER A 177 1.23 -22.44 9.31
N VAL A 178 0.33 -21.45 9.23
CA VAL A 178 0.71 -20.05 9.46
C VAL A 178 1.08 -19.80 10.92
N ALA A 179 0.34 -20.37 11.87
CA ALA A 179 0.65 -20.24 13.29
C ALA A 179 2.02 -20.87 13.63
N GLU A 180 2.32 -22.06 13.09
CA GLU A 180 3.63 -22.71 13.20
C GLU A 180 4.76 -21.83 12.64
N ARG A 181 4.55 -21.20 11.48
CA ARG A 181 5.53 -20.29 10.86
C ARG A 181 5.90 -19.11 11.77
N PHE A 182 4.95 -18.64 12.57
CA PHE A 182 5.17 -17.58 13.57
C PHE A 182 5.54 -18.10 14.95
N ALA A 183 5.90 -19.39 15.08
CA ALA A 183 6.25 -20.06 16.34
C ALA A 183 5.20 -19.86 17.47
N MET A 184 3.92 -19.98 17.13
CA MET A 184 2.82 -19.83 18.07
C MET A 184 1.68 -20.82 17.81
N SER A 185 0.82 -21.02 18.82
CA SER A 185 -0.40 -21.81 18.63
C SER A 185 -1.45 -21.03 17.82
N ARG A 186 -2.35 -21.77 17.16
CA ARG A 186 -3.54 -21.20 16.50
C ARG A 186 -4.34 -20.26 17.41
N ALA A 187 -4.55 -20.64 18.67
CA ALA A 187 -5.27 -19.82 19.64
C ALA A 187 -4.55 -18.50 19.94
N THR A 188 -3.22 -18.56 20.06
CA THR A 188 -2.38 -17.35 20.26
C THR A 188 -2.45 -16.41 19.06
N LEU A 189 -2.39 -16.94 17.82
CA LEU A 189 -2.51 -16.16 16.60
C LEU A 189 -3.86 -15.43 16.53
N ILE A 190 -4.96 -16.16 16.75
CA ILE A 190 -6.32 -15.58 16.77
C ILE A 190 -6.42 -14.49 17.83
N ARG A 191 -5.91 -14.74 19.05
CA ARG A 191 -5.95 -13.75 20.13
C ARG A 191 -5.18 -12.47 19.79
N LYS A 192 -3.98 -12.59 19.20
CA LYS A 192 -3.20 -11.43 18.77
C LYS A 192 -3.95 -10.59 17.74
N LEU A 193 -4.52 -11.22 16.71
CA LEU A 193 -5.31 -10.50 15.70
C LEU A 193 -6.56 -9.85 16.29
N LYS A 194 -7.24 -10.54 17.23
CA LYS A 194 -8.41 -10.00 17.93
C LYS A 194 -8.07 -8.74 18.75
N LEU A 195 -6.90 -8.70 19.39
CA LEU A 195 -6.42 -7.51 20.11
C LEU A 195 -6.18 -6.31 19.17
N GLU A 196 -5.86 -6.57 17.90
CA GLU A 196 -5.73 -5.57 16.86
C GLU A 196 -7.07 -5.29 16.12
N GLY A 197 -8.19 -5.89 16.57
CA GLY A 197 -9.52 -5.68 15.99
C GLY A 197 -9.74 -6.33 14.63
N VAL A 198 -8.90 -7.29 14.21
CA VAL A 198 -8.96 -7.93 12.89
C VAL A 198 -9.07 -9.45 13.00
N GLN A 199 -9.60 -10.09 11.94
CA GLN A 199 -9.67 -11.54 11.84
C GLN A 199 -8.69 -12.07 10.78
N TYR A 200 -8.19 -13.29 10.97
CA TYR A 200 -7.28 -13.94 10.02
C TYR A 200 -7.80 -13.96 8.58
N ARG A 201 -9.06 -14.36 8.41
CA ARG A 201 -9.71 -14.41 7.08
C ARG A 201 -9.84 -13.04 6.42
N GLU A 202 -9.93 -11.97 7.20
CA GLU A 202 -9.98 -10.60 6.71
C GLU A 202 -8.61 -10.17 6.20
N VAL A 203 -7.57 -10.43 6.98
CA VAL A 203 -6.18 -10.15 6.57
C VAL A 203 -5.83 -10.89 5.29
N LEU A 204 -6.17 -12.18 5.18
CA LEU A 204 -5.94 -12.97 3.96
C LEU A 204 -6.73 -12.43 2.77
N ALA A 205 -8.00 -12.07 2.97
CA ALA A 205 -8.83 -11.49 1.90
C ALA A 205 -8.28 -10.13 1.42
N GLU A 206 -7.81 -9.28 2.34
CA GLU A 206 -7.16 -8.00 2.01
C GLU A 206 -5.92 -8.19 1.13
N VAL A 207 -5.04 -9.09 1.52
CA VAL A 207 -3.83 -9.39 0.75
C VAL A 207 -4.19 -9.88 -0.66
N ARG A 208 -5.14 -10.82 -0.78
CA ARG A 208 -5.59 -11.36 -2.07
C ARG A 208 -6.22 -10.31 -2.98
N LEU A 209 -7.07 -9.45 -2.43
CA LEU A 209 -7.73 -8.40 -3.21
C LEU A 209 -6.76 -7.28 -3.61
N SER A 210 -5.78 -6.94 -2.75
CA SER A 210 -4.71 -6.01 -3.10
C SER A 210 -3.81 -6.56 -4.20
N HIS A 211 -3.53 -7.89 -4.17
CA HIS A 211 -2.80 -8.56 -5.24
C HIS A 211 -3.56 -8.53 -6.58
N ALA A 212 -4.90 -8.66 -6.54
CA ALA A 212 -5.71 -8.52 -7.75
C ALA A 212 -5.57 -7.14 -8.41
N LEU A 213 -5.57 -6.05 -7.63
CA LEU A 213 -5.32 -4.70 -8.14
C LEU A 213 -3.93 -4.62 -8.81
N TYR A 214 -2.91 -5.19 -8.19
CA TYR A 214 -1.57 -5.25 -8.75
C TYR A 214 -1.52 -6.01 -10.08
N LEU A 215 -2.13 -7.20 -10.17
CA LEU A 215 -2.17 -8.00 -11.39
C LEU A 215 -2.89 -7.27 -12.53
N MET A 216 -4.03 -6.61 -12.26
CA MET A 216 -4.76 -5.83 -13.26
C MET A 216 -3.96 -4.63 -13.76
N GLN A 217 -3.19 -3.95 -12.90
CA GLN A 217 -2.28 -2.88 -13.30
C GLN A 217 -1.10 -3.37 -14.15
N ASN A 218 -0.74 -4.66 -14.03
CA ASN A 218 0.29 -5.32 -14.84
C ASN A 218 -0.29 -6.10 -16.04
N GLY A 219 -1.47 -5.73 -16.50
CA GLY A 219 -2.03 -6.21 -17.77
C GLY A 219 -2.88 -7.49 -17.69
N GLN A 220 -3.12 -8.07 -16.49
CA GLN A 220 -4.03 -9.20 -16.39
C GLN A 220 -5.47 -8.74 -16.52
N GLN A 221 -6.14 -9.14 -17.62
CA GLN A 221 -7.50 -8.74 -17.93
C GLN A 221 -8.54 -9.89 -17.80
N ASN A 222 -8.07 -11.12 -17.69
CA ASN A 222 -8.96 -12.27 -17.55
C ASN A 222 -9.39 -12.45 -16.09
N VAL A 223 -10.67 -12.26 -15.79
CA VAL A 223 -11.22 -12.29 -14.43
C VAL A 223 -11.14 -13.69 -13.80
N ALA A 224 -11.29 -14.75 -14.59
CA ALA A 224 -11.15 -16.12 -14.08
C ALA A 224 -9.69 -16.41 -13.65
N MET A 225 -8.71 -15.97 -14.46
CA MET A 225 -7.30 -16.08 -14.10
C MET A 225 -6.95 -15.22 -12.88
N LEU A 226 -7.50 -14.00 -12.78
CA LEU A 226 -7.33 -13.16 -11.59
C LEU A 226 -7.84 -13.85 -10.33
N ALA A 227 -9.05 -14.45 -10.41
CA ALA A 227 -9.61 -15.19 -9.29
C ALA A 227 -8.69 -16.33 -8.85
N GLN A 228 -8.18 -17.12 -9.77
CA GLN A 228 -7.25 -18.23 -9.51
C GLN A 228 -5.94 -17.73 -8.90
N SER A 229 -5.27 -16.73 -9.50
CA SER A 229 -4.02 -16.14 -9.02
C SER A 229 -4.15 -15.43 -7.67
N CYS A 230 -5.37 -15.12 -7.25
CA CYS A 230 -5.68 -14.58 -5.92
C CYS A 230 -6.23 -15.65 -4.96
N GLY A 231 -6.13 -16.94 -5.28
CA GLY A 231 -6.53 -18.04 -4.41
C GLY A 231 -8.05 -18.19 -4.22
N TYR A 232 -8.87 -17.73 -5.16
CA TYR A 232 -10.31 -17.93 -5.16
C TYR A 232 -10.70 -19.13 -6.04
N GLN A 233 -11.58 -19.97 -5.54
CA GLN A 233 -12.05 -21.16 -6.25
C GLN A 233 -13.11 -20.85 -7.34
N SER A 234 -13.71 -19.66 -7.32
CA SER A 234 -14.68 -19.25 -8.35
C SER A 234 -14.60 -17.77 -8.64
N GLU A 235 -14.74 -17.43 -9.91
CA GLU A 235 -14.81 -16.06 -10.43
C GLU A 235 -15.94 -15.25 -9.78
N GLY A 236 -17.12 -15.87 -9.60
CA GLY A 236 -18.28 -15.20 -9.01
C GLY A 236 -18.02 -14.75 -7.56
N ARG A 237 -17.40 -15.61 -6.73
CA ARG A 237 -17.04 -15.26 -5.35
C ARG A 237 -15.97 -14.18 -5.31
N PHE A 238 -14.98 -14.26 -6.20
CA PHE A 238 -13.94 -13.24 -6.34
C PHE A 238 -14.58 -11.89 -6.70
N SER A 239 -15.37 -11.83 -7.76
CA SER A 239 -16.02 -10.61 -8.25
C SER A 239 -16.95 -9.99 -7.21
N GLN A 240 -17.72 -10.81 -6.48
CA GLN A 240 -18.57 -10.33 -5.38
C GLN A 240 -17.74 -9.71 -4.24
N ARG A 241 -16.65 -10.37 -3.83
CA ARG A 241 -15.76 -9.86 -2.78
C ARG A 241 -15.06 -8.58 -3.20
N PHE A 242 -14.55 -8.55 -4.43
CA PHE A 242 -13.89 -7.38 -5.00
C PHE A 242 -14.85 -6.18 -5.06
N LYS A 243 -16.07 -6.37 -5.62
CA LYS A 243 -17.10 -5.32 -5.66
C LYS A 243 -17.52 -4.85 -4.27
N GLY A 244 -17.73 -5.79 -3.34
CA GLY A 244 -18.07 -5.46 -1.95
C GLY A 244 -16.99 -4.62 -1.27
N LYS A 245 -15.72 -4.88 -1.57
CA LYS A 245 -14.57 -4.17 -1.01
C LYS A 245 -14.34 -2.81 -1.67
N PHE A 246 -14.19 -2.78 -2.98
CA PHE A 246 -13.72 -1.60 -3.71
C PHE A 246 -14.84 -0.76 -4.35
N GLY A 247 -16.05 -1.27 -4.42
CA GLY A 247 -17.22 -0.55 -4.94
C GLY A 247 -17.50 -0.78 -6.43
N LEU A 248 -16.58 -1.41 -7.17
CA LEU A 248 -16.70 -1.75 -8.58
C LEU A 248 -16.26 -3.20 -8.82
N THR A 249 -16.74 -3.81 -9.88
CA THR A 249 -16.35 -5.18 -10.27
C THR A 249 -14.93 -5.20 -10.85
N PRO A 250 -14.24 -6.38 -10.88
CA PRO A 250 -12.96 -6.52 -11.58
C PRO A 250 -13.02 -6.05 -13.04
N SER A 251 -14.08 -6.40 -13.77
CA SER A 251 -14.27 -6.00 -15.18
C SER A 251 -14.44 -4.48 -15.33
N GLU A 252 -15.15 -3.82 -14.42
CA GLU A 252 -15.27 -2.37 -14.40
C GLU A 252 -13.91 -1.71 -14.10
N TYR A 253 -13.13 -2.27 -13.17
CA TYR A 253 -11.78 -1.78 -12.87
C TYR A 253 -10.85 -1.90 -14.08
N ILE A 254 -10.80 -3.07 -14.72
CA ILE A 254 -9.96 -3.32 -15.91
C ILE A 254 -10.24 -2.31 -17.01
N LYS A 255 -11.51 -1.95 -17.27
CA LYS A 255 -11.89 -0.95 -18.28
C LYS A 255 -11.31 0.45 -18.00
N THR A 256 -10.98 0.76 -16.76
CA THR A 256 -10.39 2.05 -16.39
C THR A 256 -8.87 2.07 -16.51
N VAL A 257 -8.21 0.90 -16.58
CA VAL A 257 -6.76 0.77 -16.66
C VAL A 257 -6.32 0.96 -18.12
N ALA A 258 -5.22 1.67 -18.32
CA ALA A 258 -4.61 1.83 -19.66
C ALA A 258 -4.24 0.46 -20.25
N VAL A 259 -4.65 0.23 -21.48
CA VAL A 259 -4.18 -0.91 -22.27
C VAL A 259 -2.73 -0.59 -22.66
N GLN A 260 -1.79 -1.48 -22.31
CA GLN A 260 -0.38 -1.37 -22.72
C GLN A 260 -0.22 -1.70 -24.19
#